data_017e92c3d8254f93189e879839c500b3
#
_entry.id   017e92c3d8254f93189e879839c500b3
#
_cell.length_a   1.000
_cell.length_b   1.000
_cell.length_c   1.000
_cell.angle_alpha   90.00
_cell.angle_beta   90.00
_cell.angle_gamma   90.00
#
_symmetry.space_group_name_H-M   'P 1'
#
loop_
_entity.id
_entity.type
_entity.pdbx_description
1 polymer ?
#
loop_
_entity_poly.entity_id
_entity_poly.type
_entity_poly.pdbx_seq_one_letter_code
_entity_poly.pdbx_strand_id
1 'polypeptide(L)'
;MTTQETVARYYDAWQTKQGDLADVPLADDFQFTGPVASFETADGYRAMAREAGQAVTSFEVRRQFVEGDTVCSVIDWEMAIPGVGPMTSAELLEVKEGQIVRGELIYDAEELRRAMAAASSEARTE
;
A
#
# COMPACT_ATOMS: atom_id res chain seq x y z
N MET A 1 1.66 21.54 -0.37
CA MET A 1 2.66 20.58 0.12
C MET A 1 3.60 20.19 -1.02
N THR A 2 4.84 19.94 -0.69
CA THR A 2 5.80 19.40 -1.66
C THR A 2 5.48 17.92 -1.95
N THR A 3 6.06 17.39 -3.03
CA THR A 3 5.97 15.96 -3.35
C THR A 3 6.42 15.11 -2.16
N GLN A 4 7.56 15.44 -1.56
CA GLN A 4 8.11 14.69 -0.44
C GLN A 4 7.22 14.75 0.80
N GLU A 5 6.64 15.92 1.10
CA GLU A 5 5.71 16.08 2.22
C GLU A 5 4.44 15.25 2.03
N THR A 6 3.90 15.24 0.82
CA THR A 6 2.71 14.45 0.48
C THR A 6 2.99 12.96 0.66
N VAL A 7 4.13 12.48 0.15
CA VAL A 7 4.53 11.08 0.28
C VAL A 7 4.81 10.70 1.74
N ALA A 8 5.43 11.61 2.51
CA ALA A 8 5.70 11.38 3.93
C ALA A 8 4.38 11.18 4.71
N ARG A 9 3.35 11.96 4.38
CA ARG A 9 2.02 11.83 5.00
C ARG A 9 1.38 10.49 4.67
N TYR A 10 1.54 10.01 3.43
CA TYR A 10 1.05 8.70 3.01
C TYR A 10 1.71 7.57 3.83
N TYR A 11 3.03 7.57 3.97
CA TYR A 11 3.72 6.54 4.73
C TYR A 11 3.48 6.64 6.23
N ASP A 12 3.33 7.85 6.77
CA ASP A 12 2.97 8.02 8.18
C ASP A 12 1.63 7.35 8.49
N ALA A 13 0.66 7.44 7.58
CA ALA A 13 -0.63 6.78 7.74
C ALA A 13 -0.50 5.26 7.84
N TRP A 14 0.39 4.66 7.05
CA TRP A 14 0.66 3.22 7.13
C TRP A 14 1.42 2.84 8.41
N GLN A 15 2.37 3.67 8.83
CA GLN A 15 3.23 3.39 9.99
C GLN A 15 2.52 3.62 11.32
N THR A 16 1.70 4.65 11.42
CA THR A 16 1.16 5.10 12.72
C THR A 16 -0.37 5.10 12.81
N LYS A 17 -1.09 4.94 11.68
CA LYS A 17 -2.54 5.05 11.64
C LYS A 17 -3.22 3.81 11.06
N GLN A 18 -2.52 2.69 11.01
CA GLN A 18 -3.05 1.41 10.52
C GLN A 18 -3.70 1.50 9.13
N GLY A 19 -3.09 2.27 8.23
CA GLY A 19 -3.59 2.40 6.87
C GLY A 19 -4.79 3.33 6.71
N ASP A 20 -5.08 4.17 7.70
CA ASP A 20 -6.12 5.19 7.57
C ASP A 20 -5.60 6.37 6.75
N LEU A 21 -6.01 6.44 5.50
CA LEU A 21 -5.57 7.46 4.54
C LEU A 21 -6.53 8.66 4.46
N ALA A 22 -7.41 8.85 5.44
CA ALA A 22 -8.41 9.93 5.41
C ALA A 22 -7.77 11.32 5.19
N ASP A 23 -6.61 11.57 5.80
CA ASP A 23 -5.93 12.86 5.72
C ASP A 23 -4.83 12.90 4.66
N VAL A 24 -4.72 11.87 3.84
CA VAL A 24 -3.72 11.81 2.76
C VAL A 24 -4.35 12.33 1.47
N PRO A 25 -3.74 13.33 0.81
CA PRO A 25 -4.34 13.88 -0.41
C PRO A 25 -4.13 12.93 -1.59
N LEU A 26 -5.17 12.17 -1.91
CA LEU A 26 -5.25 11.34 -3.10
C LEU A 26 -6.20 11.99 -4.09
N ALA A 27 -5.84 11.99 -5.39
CA ALA A 27 -6.77 12.45 -6.41
C ALA A 27 -7.99 11.52 -6.47
N ASP A 28 -9.16 12.05 -6.79
CA ASP A 28 -10.39 11.23 -6.85
C ASP A 28 -10.24 10.05 -7.80
N ASP A 29 -9.58 10.25 -8.92
CA ASP A 29 -9.30 9.22 -9.94
C ASP A 29 -7.94 8.55 -9.74
N PHE A 30 -7.42 8.57 -8.52
CA PHE A 30 -6.18 7.89 -8.16
C PHE A 30 -6.22 6.45 -8.62
N GLN A 31 -5.13 5.99 -9.25
CA GLN A 31 -4.99 4.62 -9.72
C GLN A 31 -3.89 3.91 -8.95
N PHE A 32 -4.18 2.70 -8.51
CA PHE A 32 -3.21 1.85 -7.83
C PHE A 32 -3.12 0.50 -8.51
N THR A 33 -1.89 0.04 -8.75
CA THR A 33 -1.63 -1.28 -9.32
C THR A 33 -0.72 -2.05 -8.37
N GLY A 34 -1.12 -3.24 -8.00
CA GLY A 34 -0.31 -4.13 -7.17
C GLY A 34 -0.44 -5.58 -7.62
N PRO A 35 0.37 -6.49 -7.06
CA PRO A 35 0.36 -7.90 -7.48
C PRO A 35 -0.93 -8.65 -7.16
N VAL A 36 -1.66 -8.24 -6.12
CA VAL A 36 -2.88 -8.95 -5.70
C VAL A 36 -4.15 -8.13 -5.84
N ALA A 37 -4.04 -6.83 -6.11
CA ALA A 37 -5.22 -5.97 -6.24
C ALA A 37 -4.87 -4.70 -7.01
N SER A 38 -5.87 -4.13 -7.70
CA SER A 38 -5.76 -2.86 -8.39
C SER A 38 -7.00 -2.03 -8.11
N PHE A 39 -6.85 -0.71 -8.08
CA PHE A 39 -7.95 0.21 -7.79
C PHE A 39 -7.91 1.40 -8.75
N GLU A 40 -9.08 1.88 -9.14
CA GLU A 40 -9.22 3.00 -10.09
C GLU A 40 -9.80 4.26 -9.46
N THR A 41 -10.04 4.24 -8.14
CA THR A 41 -10.54 5.40 -7.40
C THR A 41 -9.84 5.52 -6.07
N ALA A 42 -9.76 6.75 -5.54
CA ALA A 42 -9.22 6.99 -4.21
C ALA A 42 -10.08 6.30 -3.13
N ASP A 43 -11.40 6.35 -3.26
CA ASP A 43 -12.30 5.76 -2.27
C ASP A 43 -12.11 4.24 -2.16
N GLY A 44 -11.99 3.55 -3.30
CA GLY A 44 -11.75 2.11 -3.31
C GLY A 44 -10.42 1.75 -2.67
N TYR A 45 -9.38 2.52 -2.98
CA TYR A 45 -8.07 2.30 -2.39
C TYR A 45 -8.05 2.58 -0.89
N ARG A 46 -8.69 3.68 -0.44
CA ARG A 46 -8.78 4.02 0.98
C ARG A 46 -9.49 2.94 1.79
N ALA A 47 -10.55 2.37 1.25
CA ALA A 47 -11.28 1.29 1.92
C ALA A 47 -10.40 0.04 2.09
N MET A 48 -9.66 -0.34 1.04
CA MET A 48 -8.72 -1.45 1.10
C MET A 48 -7.60 -1.19 2.11
N ALA A 49 -7.01 0.00 2.08
CA ALA A 49 -5.89 0.35 2.95
C ALA A 49 -6.29 0.27 4.43
N ARG A 50 -7.50 0.73 4.77
CA ARG A 50 -8.01 0.67 6.14
C ARG A 50 -8.20 -0.76 6.60
N GLU A 51 -8.67 -1.63 5.73
CA GLU A 51 -8.84 -3.05 6.05
C GLU A 51 -7.49 -3.76 6.14
N ALA A 52 -6.62 -3.60 5.14
CA ALA A 52 -5.30 -4.23 5.13
C ALA A 52 -4.42 -3.73 6.28
N GLY A 53 -4.52 -2.46 6.62
CA GLY A 53 -3.73 -1.85 7.69
C GLY A 53 -3.96 -2.48 9.06
N GLN A 54 -5.13 -3.10 9.29
CA GLN A 54 -5.40 -3.81 10.53
C GLN A 54 -4.53 -5.05 10.69
N ALA A 55 -4.08 -5.64 9.60
CA ALA A 55 -3.24 -6.83 9.62
C ALA A 55 -1.74 -6.51 9.59
N VAL A 56 -1.36 -5.28 9.27
CA VAL A 56 0.05 -4.89 9.22
C VAL A 56 0.61 -4.76 10.62
N THR A 57 1.66 -5.53 10.94
CA THR A 57 2.32 -5.54 12.25
C THR A 57 3.63 -4.78 12.26
N SER A 58 4.24 -4.59 11.09
CA SER A 58 5.51 -3.87 10.95
C SER A 58 5.53 -3.21 9.57
N PHE A 59 6.00 -1.98 9.52
CA PHE A 59 6.08 -1.22 8.26
C PHE A 59 7.22 -0.21 8.39
N GLU A 60 8.26 -0.37 7.57
CA GLU A 60 9.42 0.49 7.60
C GLU A 60 9.81 0.91 6.19
N VAL A 61 9.93 2.20 5.95
CA VAL A 61 10.47 2.74 4.70
C VAL A 61 11.99 2.76 4.83
N ARG A 62 12.67 1.84 4.15
CA ARG A 62 14.11 1.65 4.25
C ARG A 62 14.89 2.65 3.43
N ARG A 63 14.45 2.93 2.21
CA ARG A 63 15.12 3.84 1.27
C ARG A 63 14.09 4.51 0.38
N GLN A 64 14.41 5.72 -0.07
CA GLN A 64 13.59 6.43 -1.04
C GLN A 64 14.47 7.07 -2.12
N PHE A 65 13.98 7.05 -3.33
CA PHE A 65 14.58 7.69 -4.49
C PHE A 65 13.56 8.62 -5.12
N VAL A 66 13.96 9.84 -5.43
CA VAL A 66 13.07 10.85 -5.99
C VAL A 66 13.55 11.20 -7.40
N GLU A 67 12.62 11.13 -8.35
CA GLU A 67 12.87 11.57 -9.72
C GLU A 67 11.66 12.40 -10.18
N GLY A 68 11.85 13.72 -10.26
CA GLY A 68 10.76 14.63 -10.61
C GLY A 68 9.61 14.51 -9.60
N ASP A 69 8.43 14.18 -10.11
CA ASP A 69 7.22 14.05 -9.31
C ASP A 69 6.98 12.61 -8.81
N THR A 70 7.91 11.72 -9.03
CA THR A 70 7.80 10.31 -8.65
C THR A 70 8.76 9.98 -7.50
N VAL A 71 8.25 9.31 -6.49
CA VAL A 71 9.05 8.78 -5.37
C VAL A 71 8.96 7.27 -5.39
N CYS A 72 10.12 6.60 -5.43
CA CYS A 72 10.21 5.15 -5.30
C CYS A 72 10.70 4.84 -3.89
N SER A 73 9.93 4.05 -3.14
CA SER A 73 10.27 3.67 -1.77
C SER A 73 10.49 2.17 -1.68
N VAL A 74 11.56 1.77 -1.00
CA VAL A 74 11.79 0.37 -0.64
C VAL A 74 11.28 0.18 0.78
N ILE A 75 10.35 -0.74 0.96
CA ILE A 75 9.58 -0.91 2.19
C ILE A 75 9.73 -2.34 2.71
N ASP A 76 10.09 -2.48 3.99
CA ASP A 76 10.05 -3.77 4.68
C ASP A 76 8.80 -3.80 5.53
N TRP A 77 7.98 -4.83 5.37
CA TRP A 77 6.71 -4.92 6.08
C TRP A 77 6.31 -6.35 6.39
N GLU A 78 5.46 -6.50 7.40
CA GLU A 78 4.92 -7.78 7.84
C GLU A 78 3.44 -7.66 8.09
N MET A 79 2.72 -8.76 7.87
CA MET A 79 1.30 -8.88 8.15
C MET A 79 1.03 -10.05 9.08
N ALA A 80 0.05 -9.91 9.97
CA ALA A 80 -0.37 -10.97 10.87
C ALA A 80 -1.29 -11.95 10.13
N ILE A 81 -0.76 -12.61 9.10
CA ILE A 81 -1.48 -13.59 8.27
C ILE A 81 -0.69 -14.91 8.34
N PRO A 82 -1.32 -16.01 8.75
CA PRO A 82 -0.64 -17.31 8.79
C PRO A 82 -0.07 -17.69 7.44
N GLY A 83 1.21 -18.12 7.41
CA GLY A 83 1.87 -18.53 6.19
C GLY A 83 2.53 -17.41 5.39
N VAL A 84 2.40 -16.15 5.84
CA VAL A 84 3.01 -15.00 5.19
C VAL A 84 4.15 -14.47 6.06
N GLY A 85 5.39 -14.56 5.55
CA GLY A 85 6.57 -14.02 6.22
C GLY A 85 6.81 -12.56 5.89
N PRO A 86 7.95 -12.01 6.35
CA PRO A 86 8.33 -10.64 6.03
C PRO A 86 8.41 -10.41 4.53
N MET A 87 7.98 -9.23 4.09
CA MET A 87 7.98 -8.84 2.68
C MET A 87 8.78 -7.57 2.47
N THR A 88 9.41 -7.47 1.31
CA THR A 88 10.06 -6.24 0.86
C THR A 88 9.42 -5.85 -0.47
N SER A 89 9.05 -4.59 -0.58
CA SER A 89 8.43 -4.07 -1.80
C SER A 89 9.10 -2.80 -2.28
N ALA A 90 8.90 -2.51 -3.56
CA ALA A 90 9.16 -1.20 -4.15
C ALA A 90 7.81 -0.57 -4.45
N GLU A 91 7.61 0.66 -4.02
CA GLU A 91 6.39 1.40 -4.31
C GLU A 91 6.72 2.71 -5.00
N LEU A 92 6.11 2.93 -6.17
CA LEU A 92 6.24 4.18 -6.92
C LEU A 92 4.98 5.00 -6.71
N LEU A 93 5.15 6.21 -6.19
CA LEU A 93 4.06 7.17 -6.01
C LEU A 93 4.33 8.39 -6.88
N GLU A 94 3.35 8.73 -7.73
CA GLU A 94 3.41 9.93 -8.57
C GLU A 94 2.53 11.01 -7.95
N VAL A 95 3.08 12.20 -7.77
CA VAL A 95 2.40 13.33 -7.12
C VAL A 95 2.26 14.47 -8.13
N LYS A 96 1.06 15.02 -8.23
CA LYS A 96 0.79 16.21 -9.05
C LYS A 96 -0.11 17.16 -8.28
N GLU A 97 0.27 18.44 -8.26
CA GLU A 97 -0.52 19.49 -7.60
C GLU A 97 -0.87 19.14 -6.15
N GLY A 98 0.10 18.56 -5.43
CA GLY A 98 -0.08 18.23 -4.02
C GLY A 98 -0.94 17.00 -3.74
N GLN A 99 -1.29 16.23 -4.77
CA GLN A 99 -2.09 15.01 -4.62
C GLN A 99 -1.35 13.82 -5.23
N ILE A 100 -1.48 12.66 -4.61
CA ILE A 100 -0.96 11.42 -5.20
C ILE A 100 -1.95 10.98 -6.26
N VAL A 101 -1.49 10.87 -7.50
CA VAL A 101 -2.35 10.52 -8.64
C VAL A 101 -2.20 9.06 -9.06
N ARG A 102 -1.10 8.42 -8.72
CA ARG A 102 -0.84 7.03 -9.10
C ARG A 102 0.08 6.36 -8.10
N GLY A 103 -0.19 5.08 -7.81
CA GLY A 103 0.68 4.22 -7.03
C GLY A 103 0.88 2.89 -7.73
N GLU A 104 2.09 2.37 -7.68
CA GLU A 104 2.40 1.03 -8.18
C GLU A 104 3.23 0.31 -7.13
N LEU A 105 2.77 -0.87 -6.71
CA LEU A 105 3.44 -1.68 -5.70
C LEU A 105 3.97 -2.96 -6.33
N ILE A 106 5.25 -3.24 -6.10
CA ILE A 106 5.95 -4.38 -6.70
C ILE A 106 6.55 -5.20 -5.57
N TYR A 107 6.14 -6.47 -5.45
CA TYR A 107 6.70 -7.40 -4.48
C TYR A 107 6.40 -8.84 -4.88
N ASP A 108 7.10 -9.78 -4.24
CA ASP A 108 6.80 -11.20 -4.40
C ASP A 108 5.58 -11.54 -3.55
N ALA A 109 4.47 -11.79 -4.21
CA ALA A 109 3.18 -12.04 -3.56
C ALA A 109 2.82 -13.52 -3.44
N GLU A 110 3.78 -14.44 -3.65
CA GLU A 110 3.49 -15.88 -3.64
C GLU A 110 2.83 -16.34 -2.34
N GLU A 111 3.44 -16.04 -1.20
CA GLU A 111 2.90 -16.44 0.10
C GLU A 111 1.54 -15.81 0.38
N LEU A 112 1.39 -14.53 0.05
CA LEU A 112 0.12 -13.83 0.26
C LEU A 112 -0.98 -14.43 -0.62
N ARG A 113 -0.70 -14.73 -1.87
CA ARG A 113 -1.67 -15.38 -2.75
C ARG A 113 -2.09 -16.76 -2.24
N ARG A 114 -1.15 -17.54 -1.71
CA ARG A 114 -1.45 -18.83 -1.10
C ARG A 114 -2.38 -18.68 0.11
N ALA A 115 -2.09 -17.70 0.96
CA ALA A 115 -2.91 -17.43 2.14
C ALA A 115 -4.33 -17.00 1.75
N MET A 116 -4.46 -16.15 0.74
CA MET A 116 -5.76 -15.70 0.23
C MET A 116 -6.54 -16.88 -0.38
N ALA A 117 -5.89 -17.75 -1.13
CA ALA A 117 -6.50 -18.93 -1.72
C ALA A 117 -6.97 -19.91 -0.65
N ALA A 118 -6.16 -20.12 0.40
CA ALA A 118 -6.51 -20.99 1.52
C ALA A 118 -7.74 -20.47 2.28
N ALA A 119 -7.78 -19.16 2.56
CA ALA A 119 -8.93 -18.53 3.21
C ALA A 119 -10.20 -18.66 2.38
N SER A 120 -10.10 -18.48 1.05
CA SER A 120 -11.21 -18.66 0.13
C SER A 120 -11.71 -20.11 0.09
N SER A 121 -10.81 -21.09 0.11
CA SER A 121 -11.15 -22.50 0.18
C SER A 121 -11.89 -22.87 1.48
N GLU A 122 -11.39 -22.37 2.61
CA GLU A 122 -12.05 -22.59 3.90
C GLU A 122 -13.45 -22.00 3.93
N ALA A 123 -13.63 -20.80 3.38
CA ALA A 123 -14.95 -20.17 3.29
C ALA A 123 -15.93 -20.99 2.44
N ARG A 124 -15.44 -21.72 1.43
CA ARG A 124 -16.29 -22.55 0.56
C ARG A 124 -16.72 -23.86 1.19
N THR A 125 -15.97 -24.35 2.17
CA THR A 125 -16.28 -25.64 2.81
C THR A 125 -17.28 -25.52 3.96
N GLU A 126 -17.54 -24.31 4.37
CA GLU A 126 -18.56 -24.01 5.38
C GLU A 126 -19.92 -23.75 4.75
#